data_9108e349c9d6e9074b38690d31c22583
#
_entry.id   9108e349c9d6e9074b38690d31c22583
#
_cell.length_a   1.000
_cell.length_b   1.000
_cell.length_c   1.000
_cell.angle_alpha   90.00
_cell.angle_beta   90.00
_cell.angle_gamma   90.00
#
_symmetry.space_group_name_H-M   'P 1'
#
loop_
_entity.id
_entity.type
_entity.pdbx_description
1 polymer ?
#
loop_
_entity_poly.entity_id
_entity_poly.type
_entity_poly.pdbx_seq_one_letter_code
_entity_poly.pdbx_strand_id
1 'polypeptide(L)'
;MQALLPLAMGVALLVDHLGEPPAWAHPVVGMGRYLGLFRLDKLPPAPGFIAGELAWLVGAAAVAFIALWLQGHLLLALRPWSSPLRLLATAALTGLLLKPLLAWRMLADEAMAVETALGKSLDAGRARLSRLVSRDTSALSETEVREAAIETLAENLNDSVVAPLFWFAIAGLPGAAVYRFANTADAMWGYRDEREWCGKWAARADDLLSWLPARLTALVLLPPSLLGVMREAHRTPSPNSGWPMAAMALRLDLRLSKPSVYTLHAAGRSATAADLPAARAVAQQAVVAGTVLAAALAWALRGTT
;
A
#
# COMPACT_ATOMS: atom_id res chain seq x y z
N MET A 1 15.84 10.03 21.29
CA MET A 1 15.17 10.16 19.97
C MET A 1 14.79 8.82 19.31
N GLN A 2 15.38 7.69 19.71
CA GLN A 2 15.10 6.35 19.19
C GLN A 2 13.61 5.94 19.21
N ALA A 3 12.89 6.28 20.29
CA ALA A 3 11.48 5.94 20.45
C ALA A 3 10.51 6.77 19.59
N LEU A 4 10.97 7.86 18.95
CA LEU A 4 10.09 8.78 18.23
C LEU A 4 9.31 8.11 17.10
N LEU A 5 9.98 7.43 16.17
CA LEU A 5 9.30 6.82 15.02
C LEU A 5 8.43 5.63 15.41
N PRO A 6 8.87 4.70 16.30
CA PRO A 6 8.00 3.67 16.85
C PRO A 6 6.71 4.21 17.47
N LEU A 7 6.80 5.25 18.30
CA LEU A 7 5.62 5.90 18.89
C LEU A 7 4.72 6.54 17.83
N ALA A 8 5.31 7.24 16.85
CA ALA A 8 4.56 7.85 15.76
C ALA A 8 3.80 6.81 14.91
N MET A 9 4.39 5.64 14.63
CA MET A 9 3.71 4.53 13.96
C MET A 9 2.51 4.04 14.77
N GLY A 10 2.68 3.86 16.09
CA GLY A 10 1.59 3.49 16.98
C GLY A 10 0.45 4.50 16.95
N VAL A 11 0.76 5.80 17.04
CA VAL A 11 -0.24 6.88 16.93
C VAL A 11 -0.94 6.84 15.57
N ALA A 12 -0.21 6.71 14.47
CA ALA A 12 -0.80 6.68 13.13
C ALA A 12 -1.83 5.57 12.97
N LEU A 13 -1.53 4.35 13.46
CA LEU A 13 -2.45 3.22 13.42
C LEU A 13 -3.64 3.38 14.38
N LEU A 14 -3.43 3.96 15.56
CA LEU A 14 -4.54 4.26 16.48
C LEU A 14 -5.51 5.27 15.85
N VAL A 15 -4.97 6.31 15.21
CA VAL A 15 -5.79 7.34 14.54
C VAL A 15 -6.41 6.83 13.25
N ASP A 16 -5.88 5.80 12.61
CA ASP A 16 -6.46 5.19 11.42
C ASP A 16 -7.90 4.72 11.65
N HIS A 17 -8.25 4.33 12.89
CA HIS A 17 -9.63 4.00 13.26
C HIS A 17 -10.61 5.17 13.19
N LEU A 18 -10.14 6.41 13.12
CA LEU A 18 -11.01 7.59 12.98
C LEU A 18 -11.44 7.85 11.52
N GLY A 19 -10.87 7.11 10.57
CA GLY A 19 -11.15 7.24 9.14
C GLY A 19 -10.18 8.17 8.41
N GLU A 20 -10.53 8.50 7.15
CA GLU A 20 -9.68 9.32 6.28
C GLU A 20 -9.96 10.82 6.46
N PRO A 21 -8.93 11.69 6.32
CA PRO A 21 -9.15 13.11 6.26
C PRO A 21 -9.99 13.50 5.02
N PRO A 22 -10.66 14.66 5.03
CA PRO A 22 -11.44 15.10 3.89
C PRO A 22 -10.55 15.27 2.65
N ALA A 23 -11.10 15.02 1.47
CA ALA A 23 -10.35 14.98 0.20
C ALA A 23 -9.55 16.26 -0.11
N TRP A 24 -9.98 17.42 0.40
CA TRP A 24 -9.25 18.69 0.22
C TRP A 24 -7.96 18.76 1.04
N ALA A 25 -7.88 18.03 2.16
CA ALA A 25 -6.71 17.97 3.05
C ALA A 25 -5.91 16.69 2.91
N HIS A 26 -6.35 15.75 2.06
CA HIS A 26 -5.72 14.44 1.94
C HIS A 26 -4.49 14.50 1.02
N PRO A 27 -3.26 14.22 1.51
CA PRO A 27 -2.04 14.37 0.72
C PRO A 27 -2.01 13.47 -0.52
N VAL A 28 -2.50 12.23 -0.44
CA VAL A 28 -2.55 11.30 -1.59
C VAL A 28 -3.51 11.81 -2.67
N VAL A 29 -4.63 12.46 -2.30
CA VAL A 29 -5.50 13.15 -3.26
C VAL A 29 -4.76 14.31 -3.92
N GLY A 30 -3.96 15.07 -3.16
CA GLY A 30 -3.08 16.11 -3.69
C GLY A 30 -2.05 15.57 -4.68
N MET A 31 -1.40 14.44 -4.36
CA MET A 31 -0.49 13.72 -5.27
C MET A 31 -1.21 13.31 -6.57
N GLY A 32 -2.39 12.71 -6.47
CA GLY A 32 -3.19 12.33 -7.63
C GLY A 32 -3.61 13.54 -8.49
N ARG A 33 -3.97 14.67 -7.88
CA ARG A 33 -4.25 15.91 -8.62
C ARG A 33 -3.03 16.42 -9.38
N TYR A 34 -1.85 16.41 -8.76
CA TYR A 34 -0.60 16.75 -9.43
C TYR A 34 -0.37 15.85 -10.65
N LEU A 35 -0.44 14.53 -10.46
CA LEU A 35 -0.25 13.56 -11.55
C LEU A 35 -1.29 13.73 -12.67
N GLY A 36 -2.51 14.09 -12.35
CA GLY A 36 -3.60 14.36 -13.31
C GLY A 36 -3.42 15.64 -14.16
N LEU A 37 -2.45 16.52 -13.81
CA LEU A 37 -2.14 17.70 -14.64
C LEU A 37 -1.44 17.33 -15.95
N PHE A 38 -0.79 16.17 -16.00
CA PHE A 38 0.03 15.74 -17.14
C PHE A 38 -0.77 14.86 -18.09
N ARG A 39 -0.94 15.32 -19.34
CA ARG A 39 -1.52 14.55 -20.44
C ARG A 39 -0.43 13.93 -21.30
N LEU A 40 0.27 12.98 -20.69
CA LEU A 40 1.46 12.36 -21.28
C LEU A 40 1.14 11.30 -22.34
N ASP A 41 -0.10 10.83 -22.39
CA ASP A 41 -0.67 9.86 -23.33
C ASP A 41 -0.55 10.28 -24.80
N LYS A 42 -0.40 11.56 -25.06
CA LYS A 42 -0.31 12.13 -26.43
C LYS A 42 1.12 12.27 -26.97
N LEU A 43 2.13 11.92 -26.17
CA LEU A 43 3.51 12.08 -26.55
C LEU A 43 4.08 10.82 -27.23
N PRO A 44 4.96 10.98 -28.24
CA PRO A 44 5.71 9.86 -28.79
C PRO A 44 6.55 9.14 -27.73
N PRO A 45 6.99 7.88 -27.95
CA PRO A 45 7.64 7.04 -26.96
C PRO A 45 8.80 7.72 -26.20
N ALA A 46 9.81 8.26 -26.90
CA ALA A 46 11.00 8.82 -26.22
C ALA A 46 10.71 10.14 -25.50
N PRO A 47 10.03 11.15 -26.10
CA PRO A 47 9.58 12.33 -25.37
C PRO A 47 8.64 12.00 -24.21
N GLY A 48 7.75 11.03 -24.39
CA GLY A 48 6.83 10.57 -23.36
C GLY A 48 7.57 10.01 -22.14
N PHE A 49 8.57 9.16 -22.38
CA PHE A 49 9.39 8.60 -21.29
C PHE A 49 10.11 9.70 -20.50
N ILE A 50 10.79 10.63 -21.20
CA ILE A 50 11.52 11.74 -20.55
C ILE A 50 10.57 12.65 -19.78
N ALA A 51 9.42 13.01 -20.38
CA ALA A 51 8.44 13.86 -19.71
C ALA A 51 7.84 13.18 -18.48
N GLY A 52 7.52 11.89 -18.55
CA GLY A 52 7.04 11.09 -17.42
C GLY A 52 8.08 10.99 -16.29
N GLU A 53 9.35 10.73 -16.64
CA GLU A 53 10.46 10.70 -15.69
C GLU A 53 10.63 12.05 -14.98
N LEU A 54 10.69 13.14 -15.73
CA LEU A 54 10.86 14.49 -15.17
C LEU A 54 9.67 14.88 -14.28
N ALA A 55 8.44 14.63 -14.73
CA ALA A 55 7.24 14.90 -13.94
C ALA A 55 7.24 14.07 -12.65
N TRP A 56 7.64 12.80 -12.71
CA TRP A 56 7.77 11.95 -11.54
C TRP A 56 8.83 12.47 -10.56
N LEU A 57 10.04 12.80 -11.05
CA LEU A 57 11.14 13.31 -10.23
C LEU A 57 10.78 14.63 -9.54
N VAL A 58 10.13 15.56 -10.25
CA VAL A 58 9.67 16.83 -9.68
C VAL A 58 8.62 16.58 -8.59
N GLY A 59 7.64 15.71 -8.85
CA GLY A 59 6.63 15.35 -7.86
C GLY A 59 7.22 14.66 -6.62
N ALA A 60 8.12 13.68 -6.82
CA ALA A 60 8.80 13.00 -5.73
C ALA A 60 9.65 13.97 -4.89
N ALA A 61 10.39 14.87 -5.55
CA ALA A 61 11.16 15.91 -4.86
C ALA A 61 10.26 16.87 -4.08
N ALA A 62 9.12 17.27 -4.66
CA ALA A 62 8.16 18.16 -4.00
C ALA A 62 7.56 17.51 -2.74
N VAL A 63 7.11 16.26 -2.80
CA VAL A 63 6.54 15.59 -1.62
C VAL A 63 7.61 15.32 -0.56
N ALA A 64 8.85 14.97 -0.96
CA ALA A 64 9.97 14.82 -0.04
C ALA A 64 10.28 16.14 0.66
N PHE A 65 10.38 17.24 -0.08
CA PHE A 65 10.64 18.58 0.45
C PHE A 65 9.55 19.03 1.43
N ILE A 66 8.27 18.88 1.06
CA ILE A 66 7.14 19.24 1.94
C ILE A 66 7.20 18.42 3.25
N ALA A 67 7.44 17.11 3.15
CA ALA A 67 7.53 16.24 4.31
C ALA A 67 8.72 16.60 5.22
N LEU A 68 9.89 16.90 4.64
CA LEU A 68 11.07 17.39 5.37
C LEU A 68 10.79 18.73 6.05
N TRP A 69 10.18 19.66 5.33
CA TRP A 69 9.81 20.99 5.83
C TRP A 69 8.86 20.89 7.02
N LEU A 70 7.78 20.09 6.89
CA LEU A 70 6.82 19.85 7.98
C LEU A 70 7.50 19.22 9.20
N GLN A 71 8.31 18.18 8.99
CA GLN A 71 9.03 17.49 10.07
C GLN A 71 10.04 18.43 10.75
N GLY A 72 10.77 19.21 9.98
CA GLY A 72 11.74 20.19 10.50
C GLY A 72 11.08 21.28 11.33
N HIS A 73 9.98 21.90 10.84
CA HIS A 73 9.24 22.91 11.58
C HIS A 73 8.61 22.38 12.85
N LEU A 74 8.09 21.14 12.81
CA LEU A 74 7.56 20.45 13.99
C LEU A 74 8.64 20.29 15.07
N LEU A 75 9.83 19.82 14.70
CA LEU A 75 10.95 19.64 15.62
C LEU A 75 11.43 20.97 16.21
N LEU A 76 11.47 22.03 15.40
CA LEU A 76 11.84 23.37 15.84
C LEU A 76 10.80 23.97 16.80
N ALA A 77 9.52 23.90 16.46
CA ALA A 77 8.42 24.44 17.26
C ALA A 77 8.34 23.79 18.67
N LEU A 78 8.65 22.52 18.77
CA LEU A 78 8.60 21.78 20.03
C LEU A 78 9.95 21.80 20.79
N ARG A 79 10.99 22.44 20.24
CA ARG A 79 12.32 22.51 20.89
C ARG A 79 12.29 23.11 22.29
N PRO A 80 11.47 24.15 22.62
CA PRO A 80 11.42 24.72 23.96
C PRO A 80 10.78 23.83 25.03
N TRP A 81 10.08 22.76 24.61
CA TRP A 81 9.36 21.89 25.54
C TRP A 81 10.33 20.97 26.30
N SER A 82 9.96 20.54 27.53
CA SER A 82 10.72 19.54 28.28
C SER A 82 10.86 18.23 27.51
N SER A 83 11.96 17.49 27.70
CA SER A 83 12.28 16.32 26.88
C SER A 83 11.17 15.25 26.79
N PRO A 84 10.45 14.88 27.87
CA PRO A 84 9.36 13.92 27.77
C PRO A 84 8.16 14.45 26.96
N LEU A 85 7.72 15.67 27.24
CA LEU A 85 6.59 16.29 26.54
C LEU A 85 6.92 16.52 25.07
N ARG A 86 8.14 16.95 24.76
CA ARG A 86 8.62 17.11 23.39
C ARG A 86 8.57 15.79 22.63
N LEU A 87 9.06 14.69 23.21
CA LEU A 87 9.01 13.37 22.57
C LEU A 87 7.58 12.96 22.27
N LEU A 88 6.68 13.03 23.26
CA LEU A 88 5.28 12.63 23.08
C LEU A 88 4.55 13.50 22.06
N ALA A 89 4.69 14.84 22.17
CA ALA A 89 4.07 15.75 21.22
C ALA A 89 4.61 15.57 19.78
N THR A 90 5.94 15.40 19.64
CA THR A 90 6.54 15.15 18.33
C THR A 90 6.06 13.82 17.75
N ALA A 91 6.01 12.75 18.56
CA ALA A 91 5.50 11.46 18.12
C ALA A 91 4.02 11.52 17.71
N ALA A 92 3.19 12.19 18.51
CA ALA A 92 1.77 12.37 18.22
C ALA A 92 1.54 13.14 16.90
N LEU A 93 2.18 14.29 16.73
CA LEU A 93 2.02 15.11 15.53
C LEU A 93 2.64 14.45 14.28
N THR A 94 3.80 13.78 14.44
CA THR A 94 4.38 12.99 13.33
C THR A 94 3.49 11.81 12.95
N GLY A 95 2.87 11.13 13.93
CA GLY A 95 1.90 10.08 13.68
C GLY A 95 0.64 10.57 12.96
N LEU A 96 0.13 11.75 13.31
CA LEU A 96 -0.96 12.41 12.61
C LEU A 96 -0.60 12.76 11.16
N LEU A 97 0.63 13.19 10.89
CA LEU A 97 1.12 13.45 9.53
C LEU A 97 1.36 12.15 8.75
N LEU A 98 1.74 11.07 9.41
CA LEU A 98 1.93 9.75 8.79
C LEU A 98 0.60 9.10 8.43
N LYS A 99 -0.46 9.27 9.28
CA LYS A 99 -1.74 8.58 9.11
C LYS A 99 -2.32 8.65 7.70
N PRO A 100 -2.43 9.81 7.05
CA PRO A 100 -3.02 9.89 5.70
C PRO A 100 -2.15 9.27 4.59
N LEU A 101 -0.97 8.77 4.91
CA LEU A 101 -0.14 7.94 4.03
C LEU A 101 -0.39 6.44 4.23
N LEU A 102 -1.18 6.07 5.24
CA LEU A 102 -1.66 4.71 5.52
C LEU A 102 -3.15 4.63 5.21
N ALA A 103 -3.66 3.44 4.92
CA ALA A 103 -5.08 3.25 4.63
C ALA A 103 -5.59 1.86 5.05
N TRP A 104 -5.19 1.37 6.25
CA TRP A 104 -5.59 0.03 6.68
C TRP A 104 -7.10 -0.10 6.88
N ARG A 105 -7.70 0.81 7.65
CA ARG A 105 -9.13 0.75 7.91
C ARG A 105 -9.94 0.82 6.62
N MET A 106 -9.65 1.77 5.76
CA MET A 106 -10.34 1.93 4.49
C MET A 106 -10.24 0.67 3.64
N LEU A 107 -9.04 0.07 3.53
CA LEU A 107 -8.82 -1.16 2.80
C LEU A 107 -9.64 -2.33 3.36
N ALA A 108 -9.62 -2.51 4.68
CA ALA A 108 -10.37 -3.56 5.35
C ALA A 108 -11.89 -3.39 5.18
N ASP A 109 -12.40 -2.16 5.34
CA ASP A 109 -13.83 -1.86 5.20
C ASP A 109 -14.29 -2.03 3.75
N GLU A 110 -13.49 -1.61 2.76
CA GLU A 110 -13.80 -1.79 1.35
C GLU A 110 -13.84 -3.27 0.94
N ALA A 111 -12.87 -4.08 1.40
CA ALA A 111 -12.89 -5.52 1.16
C ALA A 111 -14.14 -6.17 1.78
N MET A 112 -14.47 -5.87 3.03
CA MET A 112 -15.66 -6.41 3.70
C MET A 112 -16.97 -5.96 3.04
N ALA A 113 -17.00 -4.76 2.46
CA ALA A 113 -18.17 -4.26 1.75
C ALA A 113 -18.47 -5.07 0.46
N VAL A 114 -17.46 -5.74 -0.14
CA VAL A 114 -17.69 -6.69 -1.24
C VAL A 114 -18.50 -7.88 -0.77
N GLU A 115 -18.13 -8.52 0.36
CA GLU A 115 -18.88 -9.66 0.92
C GLU A 115 -20.29 -9.27 1.32
N THR A 116 -20.45 -8.10 1.97
CA THR A 116 -21.76 -7.57 2.31
C THR A 116 -22.64 -7.34 1.07
N ALA A 117 -22.04 -6.92 -0.04
CA ALA A 117 -22.75 -6.72 -1.29
C ALA A 117 -23.10 -8.06 -1.96
N LEU A 118 -22.19 -9.06 -1.94
CA LEU A 118 -22.46 -10.43 -2.40
C LEU A 118 -23.62 -11.07 -1.64
N GLY A 119 -23.76 -10.82 -0.35
CA GLY A 119 -24.91 -11.28 0.43
C GLY A 119 -26.26 -10.73 -0.04
N LYS A 120 -26.28 -9.66 -0.87
CA LYS A 120 -27.49 -9.12 -1.50
C LYS A 120 -27.73 -9.71 -2.88
N SER A 121 -26.72 -9.69 -3.73
CA SER A 121 -26.73 -10.29 -5.06
C SER A 121 -25.31 -10.34 -5.66
N LEU A 122 -25.10 -11.23 -6.65
CA LEU A 122 -23.85 -11.29 -7.40
C LEU A 122 -23.54 -9.97 -8.12
N ASP A 123 -24.53 -9.33 -8.72
CA ASP A 123 -24.34 -8.06 -9.43
C ASP A 123 -23.96 -6.93 -8.47
N ALA A 124 -24.53 -6.90 -7.26
CA ALA A 124 -24.11 -5.94 -6.23
C ALA A 124 -22.65 -6.19 -5.79
N GLY A 125 -22.22 -7.45 -5.65
CA GLY A 125 -20.86 -7.83 -5.36
C GLY A 125 -19.89 -7.40 -6.46
N ARG A 126 -20.22 -7.67 -7.73
CA ARG A 126 -19.45 -7.23 -8.91
C ARG A 126 -19.31 -5.71 -8.97
N ALA A 127 -20.41 -4.98 -8.79
CA ALA A 127 -20.43 -3.53 -8.76
C ALA A 127 -19.61 -2.95 -7.60
N ARG A 128 -19.56 -3.65 -6.44
CA ARG A 128 -18.70 -3.22 -5.34
C ARG A 128 -17.23 -3.50 -5.64
N LEU A 129 -16.90 -4.68 -6.15
CA LEU A 129 -15.54 -5.05 -6.52
C LEU A 129 -14.95 -4.14 -7.60
N SER A 130 -15.74 -3.69 -8.57
CA SER A 130 -15.26 -2.80 -9.66
C SER A 130 -14.69 -1.46 -9.16
N ARG A 131 -14.94 -1.08 -7.91
CA ARG A 131 -14.32 0.09 -7.26
C ARG A 131 -12.92 -0.19 -6.72
N LEU A 132 -12.56 -1.47 -6.59
CA LEU A 132 -11.29 -1.92 -6.00
C LEU A 132 -10.30 -2.42 -7.05
N VAL A 133 -10.80 -2.85 -8.21
CA VAL A 133 -9.98 -3.45 -9.26
C VAL A 133 -10.16 -2.71 -10.59
N SER A 134 -9.11 -2.66 -11.40
CA SER A 134 -9.14 -2.01 -12.72
C SER A 134 -9.63 -2.93 -13.84
N ARG A 135 -9.92 -4.22 -13.53
CA ARG A 135 -10.42 -5.20 -14.52
C ARG A 135 -11.94 -5.20 -14.61
N ASP A 136 -12.47 -5.69 -15.73
CA ASP A 136 -13.90 -5.96 -15.86
C ASP A 136 -14.34 -7.04 -14.87
N THR A 137 -15.40 -6.75 -14.13
CA THR A 137 -15.98 -7.63 -13.11
C THR A 137 -17.30 -8.26 -13.56
N SER A 138 -17.83 -7.90 -14.71
CA SER A 138 -19.19 -8.26 -15.16
C SER A 138 -19.41 -9.76 -15.35
N ALA A 139 -18.36 -10.49 -15.74
CA ALA A 139 -18.41 -11.93 -15.98
C ALA A 139 -17.98 -12.80 -14.79
N LEU A 140 -17.48 -12.20 -13.69
CA LEU A 140 -16.95 -12.95 -12.56
C LEU A 140 -18.07 -13.70 -11.81
N SER A 141 -17.83 -14.97 -11.49
CA SER A 141 -18.66 -15.73 -10.55
C SER A 141 -18.52 -15.21 -9.13
N GLU A 142 -19.39 -15.62 -8.23
CA GLU A 142 -19.35 -15.24 -6.81
C GLU A 142 -18.01 -15.61 -6.14
N THR A 143 -17.47 -16.80 -6.46
CA THR A 143 -16.15 -17.24 -6.00
C THR A 143 -15.04 -16.34 -6.51
N GLU A 144 -15.04 -16.01 -7.82
CA GLU A 144 -14.01 -15.14 -8.42
C GLU A 144 -14.09 -13.71 -7.87
N VAL A 145 -15.27 -13.22 -7.53
CA VAL A 145 -15.43 -11.91 -6.84
C VAL A 145 -14.75 -11.94 -5.48
N ARG A 146 -14.91 -13.02 -4.69
CA ARG A 146 -14.23 -13.19 -3.41
C ARG A 146 -12.72 -13.35 -3.57
N GLU A 147 -12.28 -14.20 -4.50
CA GLU A 147 -10.86 -14.39 -4.82
C GLU A 147 -10.21 -13.03 -5.16
N ALA A 148 -10.84 -12.22 -6.03
CA ALA A 148 -10.34 -10.92 -6.41
C ALA A 148 -10.30 -9.91 -5.23
N ALA A 149 -11.28 -9.93 -4.34
CA ALA A 149 -11.29 -9.09 -3.15
C ALA A 149 -10.17 -9.47 -2.17
N ILE A 150 -9.90 -10.76 -2.00
CA ILE A 150 -8.80 -11.28 -1.16
C ILE A 150 -7.44 -10.92 -1.78
N GLU A 151 -7.28 -11.07 -3.12
CA GLU A 151 -6.08 -10.61 -3.84
C GLU A 151 -5.80 -9.12 -3.58
N THR A 152 -6.83 -8.30 -3.78
CA THR A 152 -6.73 -6.84 -3.59
C THR A 152 -6.40 -6.48 -2.16
N LEU A 153 -6.99 -7.16 -1.18
CA LEU A 153 -6.68 -6.97 0.24
C LEU A 153 -5.20 -7.30 0.53
N ALA A 154 -4.69 -8.41 0.01
CA ALA A 154 -3.31 -8.84 0.23
C ALA A 154 -2.30 -7.91 -0.46
N GLU A 155 -2.53 -7.52 -1.72
CA GLU A 155 -1.70 -6.60 -2.47
C GLU A 155 -1.64 -5.24 -1.80
N ASN A 156 -2.80 -4.64 -1.53
CA ASN A 156 -2.87 -3.31 -0.92
C ASN A 156 -2.46 -3.28 0.56
N LEU A 157 -2.40 -4.41 1.26
CA LEU A 157 -1.76 -4.49 2.57
C LEU A 157 -0.28 -4.07 2.49
N ASN A 158 0.43 -4.51 1.43
CA ASN A 158 1.78 -4.01 1.16
C ASN A 158 1.76 -2.50 0.89
N ASP A 159 0.97 -2.09 -0.11
CA ASP A 159 1.05 -0.76 -0.71
C ASP A 159 0.55 0.35 0.20
N SER A 160 -0.42 0.03 1.05
CA SER A 160 -1.11 1.01 1.89
C SER A 160 -0.73 0.94 3.37
N VAL A 161 0.09 -0.04 3.79
CA VAL A 161 0.46 -0.20 5.19
C VAL A 161 1.94 -0.55 5.36
N VAL A 162 2.36 -1.75 4.91
CA VAL A 162 3.70 -2.28 5.25
C VAL A 162 4.81 -1.46 4.59
N ALA A 163 4.66 -1.15 3.30
CA ALA A 163 5.68 -0.40 2.58
C ALA A 163 5.78 1.08 3.03
N PRO A 164 4.69 1.82 3.24
CA PRO A 164 4.78 3.15 3.86
C PRO A 164 5.45 3.12 5.24
N LEU A 165 5.14 2.15 6.11
CA LEU A 165 5.77 2.01 7.42
C LEU A 165 7.25 1.65 7.32
N PHE A 166 7.63 0.78 6.37
CA PHE A 166 9.01 0.43 6.08
C PHE A 166 9.84 1.66 5.68
N TRP A 167 9.34 2.44 4.72
CA TRP A 167 10.02 3.64 4.26
C TRP A 167 10.02 4.76 5.31
N PHE A 168 8.97 4.82 6.14
CA PHE A 168 8.96 5.69 7.32
C PHE A 168 10.04 5.28 8.34
N ALA A 169 10.25 3.99 8.56
CA ALA A 169 11.31 3.51 9.45
C ALA A 169 12.71 3.94 8.98
N ILE A 170 12.96 3.92 7.67
CA ILE A 170 14.26 4.27 7.07
C ILE A 170 14.45 5.79 7.04
N ALA A 171 13.52 6.53 6.47
CA ALA A 171 13.69 7.93 6.10
C ALA A 171 12.64 8.89 6.71
N GLY A 172 11.84 8.45 7.68
CA GLY A 172 10.81 9.27 8.32
C GLY A 172 9.67 9.64 7.37
N LEU A 173 9.01 10.77 7.63
CA LEU A 173 7.90 11.25 6.78
C LEU A 173 8.26 11.37 5.30
N PRO A 174 9.45 11.88 4.92
CA PRO A 174 9.85 11.93 3.51
C PRO A 174 9.85 10.56 2.82
N GLY A 175 10.36 9.51 3.50
CA GLY A 175 10.38 8.17 2.96
C GLY A 175 8.97 7.62 2.68
N ALA A 176 8.07 7.75 3.66
CA ALA A 176 6.67 7.35 3.49
C ALA A 176 5.96 8.16 2.39
N ALA A 177 6.20 9.47 2.32
CA ALA A 177 5.59 10.36 1.32
C ALA A 177 6.05 10.03 -0.11
N VAL A 178 7.35 9.81 -0.32
CA VAL A 178 7.90 9.42 -1.63
C VAL A 178 7.37 8.06 -2.05
N TYR A 179 7.33 7.09 -1.14
CA TYR A 179 6.73 5.79 -1.45
C TYR A 179 5.27 5.93 -1.89
N ARG A 180 4.44 6.65 -1.11
CA ARG A 180 3.03 6.83 -1.47
C ARG A 180 2.86 7.59 -2.78
N PHE A 181 3.75 8.54 -3.09
CA PHE A 181 3.75 9.22 -4.37
C PHE A 181 4.08 8.25 -5.52
N ALA A 182 5.11 7.40 -5.36
CA ALA A 182 5.50 6.41 -6.37
C ALA A 182 4.37 5.43 -6.66
N ASN A 183 3.76 4.86 -5.61
CA ASN A 183 2.63 3.95 -5.71
C ASN A 183 1.39 4.61 -6.35
N THR A 184 1.11 5.89 -6.02
CA THR A 184 0.02 6.64 -6.65
C THR A 184 0.31 6.92 -8.13
N ALA A 185 1.57 7.20 -8.46
CA ALA A 185 1.99 7.44 -9.84
C ALA A 185 1.88 6.17 -10.69
N ASP A 186 2.29 5.01 -10.16
CA ASP A 186 2.10 3.73 -10.84
C ASP A 186 0.61 3.44 -11.06
N ALA A 187 -0.22 3.58 -10.04
CA ALA A 187 -1.66 3.37 -10.14
C ALA A 187 -2.35 4.27 -11.20
N MET A 188 -1.80 5.46 -11.47
CA MET A 188 -2.35 6.41 -12.45
C MET A 188 -1.73 6.29 -13.85
N TRP A 189 -0.43 5.98 -13.92
CA TRP A 189 0.34 6.01 -15.17
C TRP A 189 0.89 4.64 -15.61
N GLY A 190 0.98 3.64 -14.70
CA GLY A 190 1.66 2.36 -14.93
C GLY A 190 0.94 1.39 -15.88
N TYR A 191 -0.02 1.87 -16.68
CA TYR A 191 -0.75 1.04 -17.62
C TYR A 191 0.05 0.74 -18.89
N ARG A 192 -0.13 -0.47 -19.46
CA ARG A 192 0.47 -0.91 -20.73
C ARG A 192 -0.46 -0.63 -21.90
N ASP A 193 -0.91 0.60 -21.99
CA ASP A 193 -1.75 1.15 -23.07
C ASP A 193 -0.99 2.32 -23.74
N GLU A 194 -1.71 3.31 -24.23
CA GLU A 194 -1.15 4.53 -24.81
C GLU A 194 -0.21 5.30 -23.87
N ARG A 195 -0.29 5.03 -22.56
CA ARG A 195 0.54 5.63 -21.50
C ARG A 195 1.82 4.84 -21.20
N GLU A 196 2.07 3.70 -21.83
CA GLU A 196 3.16 2.78 -21.48
C GLU A 196 4.51 3.51 -21.33
N TRP A 197 4.86 4.34 -22.31
CA TRP A 197 6.15 5.02 -22.27
C TRP A 197 6.23 6.10 -21.20
N CYS A 198 5.17 6.85 -20.99
CA CYS A 198 5.09 7.92 -19.99
C CYS A 198 5.05 7.36 -18.57
N GLY A 199 4.35 6.24 -18.38
CA GLY A 199 4.21 5.56 -17.08
C GLY A 199 5.36 4.64 -16.72
N LYS A 200 6.25 4.34 -17.66
CA LYS A 200 7.30 3.31 -17.48
C LYS A 200 8.27 3.60 -16.33
N TRP A 201 8.59 4.88 -16.11
CA TRP A 201 9.41 5.27 -14.97
C TRP A 201 8.66 5.11 -13.65
N ALA A 202 7.39 5.54 -13.59
CA ALA A 202 6.54 5.38 -12.40
C ALA A 202 6.40 3.91 -12.00
N ALA A 203 6.10 3.03 -12.96
CA ALA A 203 6.00 1.60 -12.73
C ALA A 203 7.31 0.99 -12.20
N ARG A 204 8.47 1.35 -12.79
CA ARG A 204 9.78 0.86 -12.34
C ARG A 204 10.17 1.39 -10.97
N ALA A 205 9.84 2.65 -10.67
CA ALA A 205 10.12 3.25 -9.37
C ALA A 205 9.29 2.57 -8.26
N ASP A 206 8.00 2.32 -8.52
CA ASP A 206 7.15 1.56 -7.60
C ASP A 206 7.66 0.13 -7.44
N ASP A 207 7.99 -0.56 -8.52
CA ASP A 207 8.55 -1.91 -8.48
C ASP A 207 9.81 -1.99 -7.61
N LEU A 208 10.72 -1.02 -7.72
CA LEU A 208 11.95 -0.96 -6.93
C LEU A 208 11.66 -0.66 -5.46
N LEU A 209 10.80 0.32 -5.18
CA LEU A 209 10.48 0.73 -3.83
C LEU A 209 9.62 -0.31 -3.09
N SER A 210 8.81 -1.08 -3.80
CA SER A 210 8.00 -2.17 -3.25
C SER A 210 8.75 -3.50 -3.13
N TRP A 211 9.96 -3.62 -3.72
CA TRP A 211 10.65 -4.91 -3.84
C TRP A 211 10.89 -5.58 -2.47
N LEU A 212 11.51 -4.90 -1.53
CA LEU A 212 11.74 -5.45 -0.17
C LEU A 212 10.45 -5.47 0.66
N PRO A 213 9.65 -4.38 0.70
CA PRO A 213 8.38 -4.39 1.44
C PRO A 213 7.44 -5.54 1.10
N ALA A 214 7.29 -5.90 -0.18
CA ALA A 214 6.41 -6.99 -0.59
C ALA A 214 6.85 -8.35 -0.01
N ARG A 215 8.17 -8.60 0.09
CA ARG A 215 8.72 -9.81 0.72
C ARG A 215 8.50 -9.80 2.22
N LEU A 216 8.67 -8.65 2.87
CA LEU A 216 8.35 -8.47 4.29
C LEU A 216 6.86 -8.66 4.55
N THR A 217 5.99 -8.14 3.69
CA THR A 217 4.53 -8.36 3.77
C THR A 217 4.19 -9.85 3.68
N ALA A 218 4.79 -10.56 2.73
CA ALA A 218 4.63 -12.01 2.63
C ALA A 218 5.09 -12.74 3.90
N LEU A 219 6.19 -12.29 4.50
CA LEU A 219 6.71 -12.89 5.75
C LEU A 219 5.76 -12.68 6.93
N VAL A 220 5.24 -11.46 7.12
CA VAL A 220 4.34 -11.15 8.24
C VAL A 220 2.94 -11.73 8.09
N LEU A 221 2.54 -12.17 6.90
CA LEU A 221 1.34 -12.96 6.68
C LEU A 221 1.48 -14.40 7.19
N LEU A 222 2.67 -14.82 7.62
CA LEU A 222 2.98 -16.12 8.23
C LEU A 222 2.48 -17.31 7.39
N PRO A 223 2.87 -17.42 6.12
CA PRO A 223 2.48 -18.56 5.28
C PRO A 223 3.15 -19.86 5.77
N PRO A 224 2.58 -21.03 5.49
CA PRO A 224 3.15 -22.31 5.92
C PRO A 224 4.48 -22.64 5.24
N SER A 225 4.79 -21.99 4.11
CA SER A 225 6.01 -22.23 3.33
C SER A 225 6.44 -20.99 2.56
N LEU A 226 7.61 -20.44 2.87
CA LEU A 226 8.20 -19.32 2.11
C LEU A 226 8.68 -19.77 0.72
N LEU A 227 9.16 -21.01 0.57
CA LEU A 227 9.49 -21.57 -0.75
C LEU A 227 8.23 -21.72 -1.61
N GLY A 228 7.10 -22.10 -1.00
CA GLY A 228 5.80 -22.10 -1.67
C GLY A 228 5.41 -20.71 -2.14
N VAL A 229 5.51 -19.69 -1.29
CA VAL A 229 5.25 -18.30 -1.67
C VAL A 229 6.13 -17.88 -2.85
N MET A 230 7.42 -18.14 -2.79
CA MET A 230 8.35 -17.76 -3.86
C MET A 230 7.95 -18.40 -5.22
N ARG A 231 7.56 -19.66 -5.22
CA ARG A 231 7.12 -20.37 -6.45
C ARG A 231 5.83 -19.79 -7.00
N GLU A 232 4.85 -19.51 -6.14
CA GLU A 232 3.55 -18.97 -6.55
C GLU A 232 3.66 -17.47 -6.96
N ALA A 233 4.44 -16.66 -6.25
CA ALA A 233 4.60 -15.24 -6.52
C ALA A 233 5.11 -14.94 -7.95
N HIS A 234 5.98 -15.81 -8.49
CA HIS A 234 6.51 -15.67 -9.85
C HIS A 234 5.49 -15.94 -10.96
N ARG A 235 4.29 -16.39 -10.62
CA ARG A 235 3.21 -16.60 -11.60
C ARG A 235 2.53 -15.29 -11.99
N THR A 236 2.68 -14.24 -11.19
CA THR A 236 2.10 -12.92 -11.48
C THR A 236 3.01 -12.07 -12.37
N PRO A 237 2.44 -11.18 -13.21
CA PRO A 237 3.23 -10.30 -14.07
C PRO A 237 4.06 -9.26 -13.28
N SER A 238 3.63 -8.88 -12.07
CA SER A 238 4.34 -7.94 -11.21
C SER A 238 5.43 -8.67 -10.41
N PRO A 239 6.62 -8.07 -10.25
CA PRO A 239 7.68 -8.64 -9.41
C PRO A 239 7.36 -8.61 -7.91
N ASN A 240 6.31 -7.89 -7.50
CA ASN A 240 6.01 -7.57 -6.11
C ASN A 240 4.64 -8.07 -5.64
N SER A 241 3.55 -7.77 -6.36
CA SER A 241 2.18 -8.07 -5.90
C SER A 241 1.93 -9.56 -5.65
N GLY A 242 2.61 -10.43 -6.40
CA GLY A 242 2.54 -11.88 -6.20
C GLY A 242 2.96 -12.37 -4.82
N TRP A 243 3.86 -11.67 -4.13
CA TRP A 243 4.36 -12.10 -2.83
C TRP A 243 3.30 -12.07 -1.74
N PRO A 244 2.63 -10.95 -1.44
CA PRO A 244 1.57 -10.91 -0.44
C PRO A 244 0.35 -11.74 -0.86
N MET A 245 -0.01 -11.77 -2.16
CA MET A 245 -1.13 -12.56 -2.65
C MET A 245 -0.88 -14.07 -2.50
N ALA A 246 0.31 -14.56 -2.87
CA ALA A 246 0.67 -15.96 -2.69
C ALA A 246 0.75 -16.35 -1.21
N ALA A 247 1.28 -15.47 -0.36
CA ALA A 247 1.33 -15.71 1.08
C ALA A 247 -0.09 -15.82 1.68
N MET A 248 -1.02 -14.96 1.28
CA MET A 248 -2.42 -15.04 1.69
C MET A 248 -3.11 -16.31 1.18
N ALA A 249 -2.90 -16.67 -0.10
CA ALA A 249 -3.44 -17.88 -0.71
C ALA A 249 -3.00 -19.14 0.06
N LEU A 250 -1.70 -19.28 0.31
CA LEU A 250 -1.15 -20.42 1.05
C LEU A 250 -1.56 -20.43 2.52
N ARG A 251 -1.67 -19.25 3.16
CA ARG A 251 -2.07 -19.13 4.56
C ARG A 251 -3.50 -19.59 4.81
N LEU A 252 -4.40 -19.34 3.85
CA LEU A 252 -5.82 -19.66 3.95
C LEU A 252 -6.20 -20.94 3.19
N ASP A 253 -5.22 -21.57 2.53
CA ASP A 253 -5.43 -22.73 1.64
C ASP A 253 -6.46 -22.41 0.54
N LEU A 254 -6.35 -21.24 -0.08
CA LEU A 254 -7.24 -20.76 -1.12
C LEU A 254 -6.57 -20.75 -2.48
N ARG A 255 -7.30 -21.17 -3.49
CA ARG A 255 -6.98 -20.82 -4.87
C ARG A 255 -7.35 -19.35 -5.08
N LEU A 256 -6.43 -18.54 -5.56
CA LEU A 256 -6.69 -17.17 -5.99
C LEU A 256 -6.39 -17.07 -7.48
N SER A 257 -7.34 -16.56 -8.26
CA SER A 257 -7.23 -16.56 -9.72
C SER A 257 -7.62 -15.21 -10.33
N LYS A 258 -6.80 -14.77 -11.28
CA LYS A 258 -7.16 -13.72 -12.23
C LYS A 258 -7.37 -14.39 -13.58
N PRO A 259 -8.63 -14.53 -14.05
CA PRO A 259 -8.95 -15.25 -15.28
C PRO A 259 -8.05 -14.85 -16.44
N SER A 260 -7.56 -15.83 -17.20
CA SER A 260 -6.65 -15.66 -18.35
C SER A 260 -5.29 -15.04 -18.06
N VAL A 261 -4.93 -14.75 -16.78
CA VAL A 261 -3.65 -14.13 -16.43
C VAL A 261 -2.81 -15.05 -15.54
N TYR A 262 -3.32 -15.43 -14.37
CA TYR A 262 -2.62 -16.35 -13.44
C TYR A 262 -3.57 -17.08 -12.51
N THR A 263 -3.06 -18.14 -11.91
CA THR A 263 -3.69 -18.83 -10.76
C THR A 263 -2.61 -19.09 -9.72
N LEU A 264 -2.83 -18.58 -8.50
CA LEU A 264 -2.00 -18.82 -7.33
C LEU A 264 -2.59 -19.97 -6.52
N HIS A 265 -1.72 -20.83 -6.00
CA HIS A 265 -2.09 -22.00 -5.20
C HIS A 265 -3.22 -22.82 -5.83
N ALA A 266 -3.01 -23.30 -7.07
CA ALA A 266 -4.03 -24.03 -7.86
C ALA A 266 -4.62 -25.26 -7.15
N ALA A 267 -3.91 -25.85 -6.19
CA ALA A 267 -4.39 -26.96 -5.37
C ALA A 267 -5.28 -26.52 -4.20
N GLY A 268 -5.33 -25.22 -3.89
CA GLY A 268 -6.17 -24.66 -2.84
C GLY A 268 -7.66 -24.76 -3.17
N ARG A 269 -8.48 -24.70 -2.15
CA ARG A 269 -9.94 -24.72 -2.30
C ARG A 269 -10.48 -23.39 -2.85
N SER A 270 -11.70 -23.42 -3.34
CA SER A 270 -12.42 -22.24 -3.77
C SER A 270 -12.82 -21.35 -2.57
N ALA A 271 -12.84 -20.05 -2.78
CA ALA A 271 -13.24 -19.09 -1.75
C ALA A 271 -14.75 -19.15 -1.44
N THR A 272 -15.09 -19.07 -0.17
CA THR A 272 -16.44 -19.05 0.39
C THR A 272 -16.70 -17.74 1.13
N ALA A 273 -17.93 -17.53 1.61
CA ALA A 273 -18.31 -16.33 2.39
C ALA A 273 -17.49 -16.14 3.69
N ALA A 274 -16.93 -17.22 4.26
CA ALA A 274 -16.10 -17.16 5.46
C ALA A 274 -14.68 -16.65 5.20
N ASP A 275 -14.21 -16.66 3.95
CA ASP A 275 -12.80 -16.45 3.64
C ASP A 275 -12.39 -14.99 3.59
N LEU A 276 -13.27 -14.08 3.20
CA LEU A 276 -12.97 -12.65 3.24
C LEU A 276 -12.82 -12.12 4.68
N PRO A 277 -13.71 -12.48 5.64
CA PRO A 277 -13.49 -12.23 7.06
C PRO A 277 -12.19 -12.84 7.60
N ALA A 278 -11.86 -14.07 7.19
CA ALA A 278 -10.61 -14.74 7.59
C ALA A 278 -9.38 -14.01 7.02
N ALA A 279 -9.42 -13.62 5.75
CA ALA A 279 -8.34 -12.84 5.11
C ALA A 279 -8.13 -11.48 5.81
N ARG A 280 -9.23 -10.78 6.18
CA ARG A 280 -9.16 -9.56 6.97
C ARG A 280 -8.50 -9.78 8.33
N ALA A 281 -8.84 -10.86 9.04
CA ALA A 281 -8.23 -11.18 10.34
C ALA A 281 -6.73 -11.47 10.22
N VAL A 282 -6.31 -12.23 9.20
CA VAL A 282 -4.90 -12.50 8.89
C VAL A 282 -4.17 -11.20 8.53
N ALA A 283 -4.76 -10.35 7.69
CA ALA A 283 -4.20 -9.05 7.34
C ALA A 283 -4.06 -8.12 8.56
N GLN A 284 -5.05 -8.10 9.47
CA GLN A 284 -4.96 -7.34 10.73
C GLN A 284 -3.76 -7.79 11.60
N GLN A 285 -3.51 -9.09 11.70
CA GLN A 285 -2.35 -9.62 12.41
C GLN A 285 -1.04 -9.19 11.71
N ALA A 286 -1.01 -9.21 10.38
CA ALA A 286 0.12 -8.76 9.59
C ALA A 286 0.39 -7.26 9.72
N VAL A 287 -0.65 -6.42 9.86
CA VAL A 287 -0.50 -4.98 10.18
C VAL A 287 0.25 -4.80 11.49
N VAL A 288 -0.15 -5.52 12.55
CA VAL A 288 0.53 -5.44 13.85
C VAL A 288 1.97 -5.92 13.74
N ALA A 289 2.20 -7.09 13.15
CA ALA A 289 3.54 -7.65 12.98
C ALA A 289 4.46 -6.76 12.13
N GLY A 290 3.94 -6.23 11.01
CA GLY A 290 4.66 -5.31 10.13
C GLY A 290 5.02 -4.01 10.83
N THR A 291 4.12 -3.48 11.68
CA THR A 291 4.39 -2.29 12.48
C THR A 291 5.48 -2.55 13.51
N VAL A 292 5.45 -3.70 14.20
CA VAL A 292 6.50 -4.08 15.16
C VAL A 292 7.85 -4.21 14.45
N LEU A 293 7.89 -4.84 13.28
CA LEU A 293 9.13 -4.96 12.48
C LEU A 293 9.65 -3.58 12.03
N ALA A 294 8.78 -2.71 11.52
CA ALA A 294 9.17 -1.36 11.12
C ALA A 294 9.66 -0.53 12.32
N ALA A 295 9.01 -0.66 13.48
CA ALA A 295 9.43 -0.02 14.72
C ALA A 295 10.80 -0.53 15.19
N ALA A 296 11.04 -1.84 15.15
CA ALA A 296 12.32 -2.43 15.47
C ALA A 296 13.44 -1.98 14.52
N LEU A 297 13.15 -1.91 13.21
CA LEU A 297 14.05 -1.36 12.19
C LEU A 297 14.40 0.11 12.50
N ALA A 298 13.36 0.93 12.75
CA ALA A 298 13.55 2.33 13.09
C ALA A 298 14.39 2.54 14.34
N TRP A 299 14.19 1.68 15.35
CA TRP A 299 14.97 1.69 16.59
C TRP A 299 16.43 1.31 16.35
N ALA A 300 16.67 0.24 15.59
CA ALA A 300 18.03 -0.24 15.29
C ALA A 300 18.83 0.79 14.50
N LEU A 301 18.24 1.38 13.45
CA LEU A 301 18.91 2.39 12.63
C LEU A 301 19.31 3.67 13.39
N ARG A 302 18.64 4.00 14.48
CA ARG A 302 18.90 5.21 15.30
C ARG A 302 19.64 4.93 16.61
N GLY A 303 19.88 3.67 16.92
CA GLY A 303 20.67 3.24 18.10
C GLY A 303 22.16 3.18 17.82
N THR A 304 22.56 3.27 16.56
CA THR A 304 23.95 3.21 16.11
C THR A 304 24.57 4.59 15.84
N THR A 305 23.80 5.66 16.03
CA THR A 305 24.20 7.08 15.92
C THR A 305 24.08 7.76 17.28
#